data_0a0cb2b4b7fa94b25c679b1b537d1fd4
#
_entry.id   0a0cb2b4b7fa94b25c679b1b537d1fd4
#
_cell.length_a   1.000
_cell.length_b   1.000
_cell.length_c   1.000
_cell.angle_alpha   90.00
_cell.angle_beta   90.00
_cell.angle_gamma   90.00
#
_symmetry.space_group_name_H-M   'P 1'
#
loop_
_entity.id
_entity.type
_entity.pdbx_description
1 polymer ?
#
loop_
_entity_poly.entity_id
_entity_poly.type
_entity_poly.pdbx_seq_one_letter_code
_entity_poly.pdbx_strand_id
1 'polypeptide(L)'
;GSGFYRVKGVDDFFVFLFDREVSGVIAFGNDNFYKREFVKYIESNLIRKGIVFAATDGETFGHHKREGIATLKKVLSSGFMGLSLNVAYKVLPVKGEVDIIDNTSWSCPHGLKRWHDDCGCSSGLHPGWNQKWRKPLREAMDWLRDVFYRFFFEFFRSIEVDPEELLSDYVYYMDLPSNVVTAWLEQKVGPSGILEKVKGYLECFRYVLAIYTSCGWFFDDVSGTESKIIIRFSKKVVKNLEELTGYHIEEGFLNRLASSRSNILEIGSAREIYRKL
;
A
#
# COMPACT_ATOMS: atom_id res chain seq x y z
N GLY A 1 -23.97 -3.68 -8.64
CA GLY A 1 -23.74 -4.92 -7.88
C GLY A 1 -22.35 -5.48 -8.14
N SER A 2 -21.94 -6.50 -7.38
CA SER A 2 -20.62 -7.12 -7.60
C SER A 2 -20.52 -7.70 -9.00
N GLY A 3 -19.35 -7.64 -9.62
CA GLY A 3 -19.17 -8.05 -11.00
C GLY A 3 -17.84 -7.63 -11.59
N PHE A 4 -17.73 -7.86 -12.86
CA PHE A 4 -16.57 -7.61 -13.70
C PHE A 4 -16.92 -6.54 -14.72
N TYR A 5 -16.18 -5.46 -14.74
CA TYR A 5 -16.49 -4.24 -15.50
C TYR A 5 -15.25 -3.71 -16.21
N ARG A 6 -15.44 -3.11 -17.41
CA ARG A 6 -14.39 -2.36 -18.08
C ARG A 6 -14.29 -0.97 -17.47
N VAL A 7 -13.07 -0.46 -17.33
CA VAL A 7 -12.86 0.96 -16.95
C VAL A 7 -12.98 1.82 -18.20
N LYS A 8 -13.85 2.81 -18.16
CA LYS A 8 -14.10 3.72 -19.26
C LYS A 8 -12.87 4.57 -19.59
N GLY A 9 -12.58 4.71 -20.87
CA GLY A 9 -11.46 5.53 -21.34
C GLY A 9 -10.07 4.90 -21.15
N VAL A 10 -9.99 3.64 -20.74
CA VAL A 10 -8.71 2.90 -20.63
C VAL A 10 -8.85 1.57 -21.37
N ASP A 11 -8.00 1.37 -22.38
CA ASP A 11 -8.03 0.13 -23.16
C ASP A 11 -7.57 -1.06 -22.32
N ASP A 12 -8.28 -2.17 -22.47
CA ASP A 12 -8.01 -3.47 -21.83
C ASP A 12 -7.81 -3.43 -20.31
N PHE A 13 -8.36 -2.43 -19.64
CA PHE A 13 -8.34 -2.33 -18.20
C PHE A 13 -9.70 -2.68 -17.58
N PHE A 14 -9.69 -3.64 -16.65
CA PHE A 14 -10.90 -4.17 -16.04
C PHE A 14 -10.80 -4.17 -14.52
N VAL A 15 -11.96 -4.04 -13.86
CA VAL A 15 -12.08 -4.08 -12.40
C VAL A 15 -13.12 -5.11 -11.96
N PHE A 16 -12.84 -5.78 -10.86
CA PHE A 16 -13.78 -6.63 -10.15
C PHE A 16 -14.37 -5.87 -8.98
N LEU A 17 -15.67 -5.56 -9.04
CA LEU A 17 -16.34 -4.90 -7.93
C LEU A 17 -16.78 -5.96 -6.91
N PHE A 18 -16.24 -5.86 -5.70
CA PHE A 18 -16.58 -6.76 -4.62
C PHE A 18 -18.00 -6.48 -4.04
N ASP A 19 -18.60 -7.49 -3.46
CA ASP A 19 -19.85 -7.37 -2.72
C ASP A 19 -19.57 -6.77 -1.35
N ARG A 20 -19.99 -5.50 -1.17
CA ARG A 20 -19.72 -4.75 0.05
C ARG A 20 -20.39 -5.37 1.29
N GLU A 21 -21.62 -5.89 1.13
CA GLU A 21 -22.34 -6.53 2.22
C GLU A 21 -21.63 -7.81 2.68
N VAL A 22 -21.32 -8.69 1.74
CA VAL A 22 -20.64 -9.95 2.03
C VAL A 22 -19.24 -9.69 2.58
N SER A 23 -18.48 -8.81 1.99
CA SER A 23 -17.13 -8.45 2.45
C SER A 23 -17.15 -7.84 3.86
N GLY A 24 -18.12 -6.96 4.15
CA GLY A 24 -18.30 -6.38 5.48
C GLY A 24 -18.64 -7.43 6.54
N VAL A 25 -19.52 -8.37 6.23
CA VAL A 25 -19.87 -9.48 7.15
C VAL A 25 -18.66 -10.40 7.37
N ILE A 26 -17.86 -10.65 6.33
CA ILE A 26 -16.60 -11.40 6.46
C ILE A 26 -15.62 -10.66 7.39
N ALA A 27 -15.38 -9.39 7.16
CA ALA A 27 -14.40 -8.61 7.92
C ALA A 27 -14.80 -8.42 9.40
N PHE A 28 -16.08 -8.13 9.67
CA PHE A 28 -16.56 -7.71 10.98
C PHE A 28 -17.41 -8.74 11.73
N GLY A 29 -17.70 -9.88 11.12
CA GLY A 29 -18.43 -10.98 11.78
C GLY A 29 -17.71 -11.46 13.03
N ASN A 30 -18.44 -11.79 14.09
CA ASN A 30 -17.87 -12.31 15.33
C ASN A 30 -17.62 -13.83 15.25
N ASP A 31 -16.94 -14.38 16.27
CA ASP A 31 -16.60 -15.81 16.29
C ASP A 31 -17.81 -16.74 16.26
N ASN A 32 -18.94 -16.35 16.89
CA ASN A 32 -20.15 -17.14 16.87
C ASN A 32 -20.75 -17.22 15.46
N PHE A 33 -20.75 -16.10 14.73
CA PHE A 33 -21.15 -16.07 13.32
C PHE A 33 -20.27 -17.02 12.48
N TYR A 34 -18.94 -16.95 12.64
CA TYR A 34 -18.01 -17.83 11.91
C TYR A 34 -18.24 -19.31 12.22
N LYS A 35 -18.53 -19.67 13.46
CA LYS A 35 -18.75 -21.06 13.87
C LYS A 35 -20.08 -21.65 13.37
N ARG A 36 -21.13 -20.85 13.31
CA ARG A 36 -22.49 -21.34 13.15
C ARG A 36 -23.19 -20.92 11.87
N GLU A 37 -22.91 -19.73 11.36
CA GLU A 37 -23.73 -19.10 10.35
C GLU A 37 -22.98 -18.81 9.04
N PHE A 38 -21.67 -18.66 9.09
CA PHE A 38 -20.86 -18.21 7.95
C PHE A 38 -21.08 -19.02 6.68
N VAL A 39 -21.04 -20.35 6.78
CA VAL A 39 -21.21 -21.23 5.60
C VAL A 39 -22.56 -20.98 4.95
N LYS A 40 -23.65 -21.03 5.75
CA LYS A 40 -25.03 -20.80 5.26
C LYS A 40 -25.20 -19.40 4.67
N TYR A 41 -24.55 -18.40 5.28
CA TYR A 41 -24.59 -17.03 4.79
C TYR A 41 -23.94 -16.90 3.40
N ILE A 42 -22.77 -17.49 3.20
CA ILE A 42 -22.09 -17.48 1.90
C ILE A 42 -22.89 -18.26 0.88
N GLU A 43 -23.37 -19.46 1.21
CA GLU A 43 -24.19 -20.31 0.33
C GLU A 43 -25.46 -19.58 -0.13
N SER A 44 -26.21 -18.96 0.77
CA SER A 44 -27.41 -18.21 0.43
C SER A 44 -27.13 -17.00 -0.47
N ASN A 45 -26.00 -16.31 -0.27
CA ASN A 45 -25.60 -15.23 -1.15
C ASN A 45 -25.19 -15.74 -2.54
N LEU A 46 -24.47 -16.87 -2.63
CA LEU A 46 -24.10 -17.49 -3.90
C LEU A 46 -25.34 -17.97 -4.67
N ILE A 47 -26.32 -18.62 -4.00
CA ILE A 47 -27.57 -19.02 -4.61
C ILE A 47 -28.36 -17.82 -5.14
N ARG A 48 -28.43 -16.74 -4.35
CA ARG A 48 -29.21 -15.53 -4.72
C ARG A 48 -28.55 -14.72 -5.82
N LYS A 49 -27.21 -14.59 -5.81
CA LYS A 49 -26.46 -13.67 -6.67
C LYS A 49 -25.75 -14.38 -7.84
N GLY A 50 -25.63 -15.70 -7.81
CA GLY A 50 -24.87 -16.53 -8.76
C GLY A 50 -23.37 -16.45 -8.55
N ILE A 51 -22.81 -15.23 -8.46
CA ILE A 51 -21.40 -14.95 -8.27
C ILE A 51 -21.25 -13.90 -7.17
N VAL A 52 -20.29 -14.13 -6.29
CA VAL A 52 -19.91 -13.18 -5.23
C VAL A 52 -18.40 -12.95 -5.30
N PHE A 53 -18.00 -11.70 -5.49
CA PHE A 53 -16.63 -11.26 -5.24
C PHE A 53 -16.56 -10.71 -3.83
N ALA A 54 -15.75 -11.32 -2.98
CA ALA A 54 -15.49 -10.84 -1.62
C ALA A 54 -14.04 -10.37 -1.51
N ALA A 55 -13.86 -9.25 -0.85
CA ALA A 55 -12.54 -8.69 -0.53
C ALA A 55 -12.42 -8.50 0.98
N THR A 56 -11.32 -8.94 1.55
CA THR A 56 -11.00 -8.80 2.98
C THR A 56 -9.51 -8.77 3.17
N ASP A 57 -9.06 -8.28 4.33
CA ASP A 57 -7.66 -8.29 4.71
C ASP A 57 -7.12 -9.73 4.77
N GLY A 58 -5.86 -9.94 4.37
CA GLY A 58 -5.23 -11.26 4.35
C GLY A 58 -5.21 -11.93 5.73
N GLU A 59 -5.13 -11.14 6.80
CA GLU A 59 -5.12 -11.58 8.19
C GLU A 59 -6.51 -11.99 8.71
N THR A 60 -7.59 -11.70 7.99
CA THR A 60 -8.95 -12.01 8.46
C THR A 60 -9.09 -13.47 8.84
N PHE A 61 -8.64 -14.37 7.97
CA PHE A 61 -8.72 -15.80 8.21
C PHE A 61 -7.47 -16.33 8.92
N GLY A 62 -7.62 -16.68 10.19
CA GLY A 62 -6.57 -17.29 11.02
C GLY A 62 -5.97 -16.36 12.06
N HIS A 63 -5.72 -15.08 11.76
CA HIS A 63 -5.25 -14.10 12.74
C HIS A 63 -6.42 -13.44 13.47
N HIS A 64 -7.25 -12.68 12.78
CA HIS A 64 -8.40 -12.00 13.40
C HIS A 64 -9.54 -12.98 13.72
N LYS A 65 -9.76 -13.98 12.87
CA LYS A 65 -10.77 -15.01 13.02
C LYS A 65 -10.12 -16.39 13.09
N ARG A 66 -9.87 -16.86 14.30
CA ARG A 66 -9.14 -18.13 14.51
C ARG A 66 -9.81 -19.32 13.84
N GLU A 67 -11.15 -19.39 13.88
CA GLU A 67 -11.95 -20.44 13.19
C GLU A 67 -12.09 -20.18 11.68
N GLY A 68 -11.61 -19.05 11.21
CA GLY A 68 -11.84 -18.58 9.83
C GLY A 68 -11.30 -19.54 8.77
N ILE A 69 -10.11 -20.12 8.97
CA ILE A 69 -9.49 -21.05 8.01
C ILE A 69 -10.35 -22.31 7.86
N ALA A 70 -10.76 -22.92 8.99
CA ALA A 70 -11.59 -24.12 8.96
C ALA A 70 -12.96 -23.85 8.32
N THR A 71 -13.53 -22.69 8.56
CA THR A 71 -14.80 -22.25 8.01
C THR A 71 -14.69 -21.96 6.52
N LEU A 72 -13.64 -21.27 6.07
CA LEU A 72 -13.38 -21.03 4.64
C LEU A 72 -13.20 -22.36 3.90
N LYS A 73 -12.47 -23.33 4.48
CA LYS A 73 -12.31 -24.67 3.92
C LYS A 73 -13.66 -25.37 3.73
N LYS A 74 -14.61 -25.23 4.67
CA LYS A 74 -15.96 -25.79 4.55
C LYS A 74 -16.71 -25.16 3.38
N VAL A 75 -16.66 -23.83 3.21
CA VAL A 75 -17.29 -23.15 2.06
C VAL A 75 -16.72 -23.69 0.74
N LEU A 76 -15.40 -23.75 0.61
CA LEU A 76 -14.74 -24.24 -0.59
C LEU A 76 -15.03 -25.74 -0.89
N SER A 77 -15.43 -26.50 0.14
CA SER A 77 -15.80 -27.92 0.02
C SER A 77 -17.31 -28.16 -0.16
N SER A 78 -18.15 -27.13 -0.13
CA SER A 78 -19.61 -27.25 -0.17
C SER A 78 -20.20 -27.35 -1.58
N GLY A 79 -19.38 -27.60 -2.59
CA GLY A 79 -19.83 -27.75 -3.99
C GLY A 79 -19.89 -26.43 -4.78
N PHE A 80 -19.63 -25.30 -4.16
CA PHE A 80 -19.41 -24.02 -4.86
C PHE A 80 -17.97 -23.92 -5.33
N MET A 81 -17.80 -23.46 -6.57
CA MET A 81 -16.46 -23.32 -7.16
C MET A 81 -15.84 -21.99 -6.76
N GLY A 82 -14.69 -22.06 -6.06
CA GLY A 82 -13.81 -20.90 -5.88
C GLY A 82 -13.08 -20.59 -7.19
N LEU A 83 -13.22 -19.37 -7.68
CA LEU A 83 -12.53 -18.90 -8.88
C LEU A 83 -11.41 -17.93 -8.51
N SER A 84 -10.22 -18.12 -9.08
CA SER A 84 -9.23 -17.04 -9.11
C SER A 84 -9.71 -15.92 -10.05
N LEU A 85 -9.26 -14.67 -9.80
CA LEU A 85 -9.64 -13.54 -10.66
C LEU A 85 -9.21 -13.76 -12.12
N ASN A 86 -8.08 -14.43 -12.37
CA ASN A 86 -7.63 -14.77 -13.72
C ASN A 86 -8.56 -15.74 -14.43
N VAL A 87 -9.12 -16.74 -13.74
CA VAL A 87 -10.13 -17.64 -14.31
C VAL A 87 -11.43 -16.88 -14.49
N ALA A 88 -11.87 -16.10 -13.51
CA ALA A 88 -13.08 -15.28 -13.59
C ALA A 88 -13.02 -14.32 -14.79
N TYR A 89 -11.90 -13.68 -15.04
CA TYR A 89 -11.65 -12.82 -16.21
C TYR A 89 -11.92 -13.54 -17.54
N LYS A 90 -11.54 -14.82 -17.65
CA LYS A 90 -11.67 -15.61 -18.89
C LYS A 90 -13.08 -16.18 -19.13
N VAL A 91 -13.83 -16.41 -18.06
CA VAL A 91 -15.11 -17.15 -18.15
C VAL A 91 -16.33 -16.28 -17.87
N LEU A 92 -16.19 -15.14 -17.22
CA LEU A 92 -17.32 -14.29 -16.88
C LEU A 92 -17.57 -13.20 -17.93
N PRO A 93 -18.83 -12.86 -18.22
CA PRO A 93 -19.14 -11.74 -19.08
C PRO A 93 -18.82 -10.41 -18.39
N VAL A 94 -18.35 -9.45 -19.17
CA VAL A 94 -18.24 -8.05 -18.74
C VAL A 94 -19.66 -7.50 -18.56
N LYS A 95 -19.98 -7.01 -17.37
CA LYS A 95 -21.30 -6.47 -17.04
C LYS A 95 -21.59 -5.08 -17.61
N GLY A 96 -20.55 -4.34 -17.97
CA GLY A 96 -20.65 -2.99 -18.50
C GLY A 96 -19.40 -2.17 -18.25
N GLU A 97 -19.55 -0.86 -18.32
CA GLU A 97 -18.45 0.08 -18.06
C GLU A 97 -18.66 0.83 -16.75
N VAL A 98 -17.55 1.19 -16.10
CA VAL A 98 -17.53 1.98 -14.86
C VAL A 98 -16.50 3.11 -14.97
N ASP A 99 -16.78 4.20 -14.29
CA ASP A 99 -15.84 5.28 -14.08
C ASP A 99 -15.14 5.11 -12.72
N ILE A 100 -13.86 5.46 -12.66
CA ILE A 100 -13.13 5.55 -11.40
C ILE A 100 -13.40 6.92 -10.79
N ILE A 101 -13.87 6.93 -9.54
CA ILE A 101 -14.10 8.16 -8.79
C ILE A 101 -12.83 8.49 -8.02
N ASP A 102 -12.10 9.50 -8.48
CA ASP A 102 -10.86 9.96 -7.86
C ASP A 102 -11.08 10.56 -6.47
N ASN A 103 -9.99 10.59 -5.69
CA ASN A 103 -9.94 11.18 -4.36
C ASN A 103 -10.94 10.58 -3.36
N THR A 104 -11.29 9.32 -3.53
CA THR A 104 -12.18 8.57 -2.62
C THR A 104 -11.44 7.43 -1.93
N SER A 105 -11.97 7.00 -0.78
CA SER A 105 -11.54 5.80 -0.09
C SER A 105 -12.70 5.15 0.64
N TRP A 106 -12.61 3.83 0.85
CA TRP A 106 -13.64 3.08 1.57
C TRP A 106 -13.70 3.42 3.07
N SER A 107 -12.60 3.94 3.66
CA SER A 107 -12.42 4.09 5.10
C SER A 107 -12.39 5.55 5.59
N CYS A 108 -12.56 6.51 4.68
CA CYS A 108 -12.60 7.93 5.06
C CYS A 108 -13.66 8.68 4.24
N PRO A 109 -14.75 9.16 4.88
CA PRO A 109 -15.77 9.94 4.18
C PRO A 109 -15.26 11.30 3.70
N HIS A 110 -14.08 11.74 4.14
CA HIS A 110 -13.45 12.98 3.69
C HIS A 110 -12.51 12.76 2.48
N GLY A 111 -12.71 11.68 1.72
CA GLY A 111 -11.89 11.30 0.57
C GLY A 111 -10.56 10.67 1.00
N LEU A 112 -9.44 11.29 0.65
CA LEU A 112 -8.09 10.81 0.99
C LEU A 112 -7.46 11.53 2.20
N LYS A 113 -8.19 12.40 2.91
CA LYS A 113 -7.63 13.21 4.01
C LYS A 113 -6.98 12.38 5.11
N ARG A 114 -7.44 11.15 5.34
CA ARG A 114 -6.84 10.25 6.33
C ARG A 114 -5.33 10.03 6.12
N TRP A 115 -4.86 10.15 4.88
CA TRP A 115 -3.46 9.89 4.50
C TRP A 115 -2.60 11.14 4.35
N HIS A 116 -3.15 12.34 4.59
CA HIS A 116 -2.37 13.57 4.47
C HIS A 116 -2.82 14.72 5.38
N ASP A 117 -3.88 14.54 6.20
CA ASP A 117 -4.41 15.63 7.01
C ASP A 117 -5.08 15.12 8.29
N ASP A 118 -5.39 16.06 9.18
CA ASP A 118 -6.20 15.83 10.38
C ASP A 118 -7.70 15.88 10.01
N CYS A 119 -8.23 14.75 9.58
CA CYS A 119 -9.67 14.63 9.28
C CYS A 119 -10.48 14.06 10.45
N GLY A 120 -9.84 13.76 11.59
CA GLY A 120 -10.47 13.12 12.75
C GLY A 120 -10.79 11.62 12.59
N CYS A 121 -10.63 11.04 11.40
CA CYS A 121 -10.85 9.60 11.21
C CYS A 121 -9.79 8.78 11.95
N SER A 122 -10.25 7.91 12.84
CA SER A 122 -9.42 7.07 13.71
C SER A 122 -9.93 5.64 13.77
N SER A 123 -9.27 4.76 14.51
CA SER A 123 -9.78 3.42 14.82
C SER A 123 -10.93 3.43 15.85
N GLY A 124 -11.08 4.54 16.58
CA GLY A 124 -12.03 4.68 17.70
C GLY A 124 -11.54 4.05 19.02
N LEU A 125 -10.35 3.46 19.05
CA LEU A 125 -9.82 2.78 20.23
C LEU A 125 -9.23 3.73 21.28
N HIS A 126 -8.93 4.98 20.89
CA HIS A 126 -8.24 5.96 21.75
C HIS A 126 -9.05 7.26 21.84
N PRO A 127 -10.08 7.34 22.72
CA PRO A 127 -10.84 8.57 22.91
C PRO A 127 -9.95 9.75 23.30
N GLY A 128 -10.17 10.91 22.68
CA GLY A 128 -9.40 12.13 22.96
C GLY A 128 -8.11 12.31 22.15
N TRP A 129 -7.65 11.29 21.44
CA TRP A 129 -6.53 11.43 20.53
C TRP A 129 -6.91 12.20 19.26
N ASN A 130 -5.97 12.98 18.72
CA ASN A 130 -6.13 13.72 17.47
C ASN A 130 -5.21 13.15 16.37
N GLN A 131 -5.47 13.58 15.14
CA GLN A 131 -4.73 13.08 13.98
C GLN A 131 -3.81 14.17 13.37
N LYS A 132 -3.46 15.19 14.14
CA LYS A 132 -2.65 16.34 13.73
C LYS A 132 -1.22 15.93 13.30
N TRP A 133 -0.75 14.78 13.72
CA TRP A 133 0.55 14.22 13.36
C TRP A 133 0.68 13.87 11.87
N ARG A 134 -0.45 13.58 11.19
CA ARG A 134 -0.47 13.09 9.81
C ARG A 134 0.07 14.12 8.82
N LYS A 135 -0.42 15.35 8.87
CA LYS A 135 -0.02 16.40 7.93
C LYS A 135 1.48 16.70 7.97
N PRO A 136 2.09 17.01 9.11
CA PRO A 136 3.53 17.27 9.14
C PRO A 136 4.37 16.03 8.81
N LEU A 137 3.92 14.80 9.13
CA LEU A 137 4.60 13.60 8.68
C LEU A 137 4.55 13.49 7.15
N ARG A 138 3.39 13.76 6.55
CA ARG A 138 3.21 13.74 5.09
C ARG A 138 4.12 14.78 4.41
N GLU A 139 4.15 15.99 4.91
CA GLU A 139 5.02 17.06 4.40
C GLU A 139 6.52 16.70 4.49
N ALA A 140 6.93 16.03 5.58
CA ALA A 140 8.29 15.53 5.72
C ALA A 140 8.62 14.44 4.68
N MET A 141 7.71 13.48 4.47
CA MET A 141 7.89 12.42 3.48
C MET A 141 7.87 12.96 2.05
N ASP A 142 6.99 13.91 1.75
CA ASP A 142 6.93 14.56 0.43
C ASP A 142 8.23 15.31 0.13
N TRP A 143 8.78 16.04 1.12
CA TRP A 143 10.09 16.67 0.97
C TRP A 143 11.20 15.65 0.69
N LEU A 144 11.22 14.53 1.42
CA LEU A 144 12.23 13.49 1.22
C LEU A 144 12.13 12.86 -0.17
N ARG A 145 10.91 12.58 -0.63
CA ARG A 145 10.62 12.12 -2.00
C ARG A 145 11.16 13.12 -3.04
N ASP A 146 10.88 14.41 -2.87
CA ASP A 146 11.26 15.43 -3.83
C ASP A 146 12.79 15.60 -3.90
N VAL A 147 13.46 15.49 -2.74
CA VAL A 147 14.92 15.44 -2.67
C VAL A 147 15.46 14.23 -3.43
N PHE A 148 14.87 13.05 -3.22
CA PHE A 148 15.27 11.83 -3.96
C PHE A 148 15.12 12.03 -5.47
N TYR A 149 13.94 12.48 -5.94
CA TYR A 149 13.71 12.64 -7.38
C TYR A 149 14.66 13.64 -8.02
N ARG A 150 15.00 14.74 -7.33
CA ARG A 150 16.01 15.68 -7.83
C ARG A 150 17.33 14.98 -8.13
N PHE A 151 17.90 14.25 -7.16
CA PHE A 151 19.18 13.55 -7.34
C PHE A 151 19.06 12.39 -8.35
N PHE A 152 17.94 11.69 -8.35
CA PHE A 152 17.66 10.62 -9.28
C PHE A 152 17.68 11.14 -10.72
N PHE A 153 16.91 12.16 -11.02
CA PHE A 153 16.84 12.74 -12.37
C PHE A 153 18.15 13.37 -12.79
N GLU A 154 18.85 14.07 -11.90
CA GLU A 154 20.18 14.66 -12.17
C GLU A 154 21.18 13.56 -12.54
N PHE A 155 21.25 12.48 -11.78
CA PHE A 155 22.16 11.37 -12.04
C PHE A 155 21.88 10.67 -13.37
N PHE A 156 20.64 10.25 -13.62
CA PHE A 156 20.33 9.50 -14.84
C PHE A 156 20.47 10.33 -16.11
N ARG A 157 20.14 11.61 -16.08
CA ARG A 157 20.41 12.52 -17.19
C ARG A 157 21.92 12.70 -17.43
N SER A 158 22.74 12.70 -16.38
CA SER A 158 24.21 12.83 -16.53
C SER A 158 24.88 11.63 -17.21
N ILE A 159 24.19 10.50 -17.27
CA ILE A 159 24.64 9.28 -17.95
C ILE A 159 23.82 9.00 -19.23
N GLU A 160 23.10 9.99 -19.71
CA GLU A 160 22.30 9.93 -20.93
C GLU A 160 21.20 8.84 -20.93
N VAL A 161 20.67 8.50 -19.76
CA VAL A 161 19.53 7.58 -19.57
C VAL A 161 18.29 8.40 -19.21
N ASP A 162 17.18 8.15 -19.91
CA ASP A 162 15.90 8.78 -19.57
C ASP A 162 15.37 8.18 -18.26
N PRO A 163 15.26 9.01 -17.19
CA PRO A 163 14.83 8.51 -15.88
C PRO A 163 13.35 8.10 -15.84
N GLU A 164 12.49 8.68 -16.66
CA GLU A 164 11.06 8.37 -16.68
C GLU A 164 10.82 7.04 -17.41
N GLU A 165 11.49 6.84 -18.56
CA GLU A 165 11.47 5.56 -19.28
C GLU A 165 12.04 4.44 -18.40
N LEU A 166 13.18 4.70 -17.74
CA LEU A 166 13.80 3.72 -16.85
C LEU A 166 12.86 3.28 -15.71
N LEU A 167 12.15 4.22 -15.06
CA LEU A 167 11.20 3.90 -14.00
C LEU A 167 9.99 3.13 -14.54
N SER A 168 9.46 3.51 -15.69
CA SER A 168 8.35 2.82 -16.35
C SER A 168 8.71 1.36 -16.66
N ASP A 169 9.91 1.12 -17.16
CA ASP A 169 10.39 -0.23 -17.42
C ASP A 169 10.68 -1.00 -16.15
N TYR A 170 11.28 -0.35 -15.14
CA TYR A 170 11.65 -0.99 -13.87
C TYR A 170 10.48 -1.66 -13.16
N VAL A 171 9.26 -1.16 -13.29
CA VAL A 171 8.06 -1.79 -12.73
C VAL A 171 7.91 -3.26 -13.15
N TYR A 172 8.32 -3.61 -14.35
CA TYR A 172 8.25 -4.99 -14.85
C TYR A 172 9.40 -5.89 -14.34
N TYR A 173 10.47 -5.29 -13.84
CA TYR A 173 11.68 -6.00 -13.42
C TYR A 173 11.87 -6.04 -11.90
N MET A 174 11.27 -5.10 -11.16
CA MET A 174 11.57 -4.84 -9.74
C MET A 174 11.39 -6.05 -8.80
N ASP A 175 10.57 -7.02 -9.18
CA ASP A 175 10.29 -8.22 -8.37
C ASP A 175 10.84 -9.50 -9.02
N LEU A 176 11.64 -9.36 -10.09
CA LEU A 176 12.32 -10.49 -10.73
C LEU A 176 13.63 -10.86 -10.00
N PRO A 177 14.18 -12.05 -10.24
CA PRO A 177 15.47 -12.45 -9.70
C PRO A 177 16.59 -11.45 -10.01
N SER A 178 17.50 -11.23 -9.06
CA SER A 178 18.55 -10.21 -9.16
C SER A 178 19.41 -10.31 -10.41
N ASN A 179 19.71 -11.55 -10.89
CA ASN A 179 20.44 -11.75 -12.13
C ASN A 179 19.69 -11.26 -13.38
N VAL A 180 18.35 -11.37 -13.40
CA VAL A 180 17.52 -10.86 -14.50
C VAL A 180 17.50 -9.34 -14.49
N VAL A 181 17.31 -8.74 -13.31
CA VAL A 181 17.37 -7.27 -13.13
C VAL A 181 18.74 -6.74 -13.56
N THR A 182 19.83 -7.40 -13.15
CA THR A 182 21.20 -7.00 -13.53
C THR A 182 21.39 -7.03 -15.03
N ALA A 183 21.02 -8.14 -15.70
CA ALA A 183 21.17 -8.27 -17.15
C ALA A 183 20.35 -7.20 -17.92
N TRP A 184 19.14 -6.89 -17.43
CA TRP A 184 18.35 -5.81 -18.00
C TRP A 184 19.02 -4.43 -17.80
N LEU A 185 19.55 -4.15 -16.62
CA LEU A 185 20.26 -2.90 -16.36
C LEU A 185 21.51 -2.74 -17.22
N GLU A 186 22.30 -3.80 -17.41
CA GLU A 186 23.47 -3.79 -18.30
C GLU A 186 23.12 -3.42 -19.75
N GLN A 187 21.92 -3.82 -20.21
CA GLN A 187 21.42 -3.42 -21.54
C GLN A 187 21.02 -1.94 -21.58
N LYS A 188 20.49 -1.38 -20.47
CA LYS A 188 20.02 0.01 -20.41
C LYS A 188 21.17 1.02 -20.20
N VAL A 189 22.14 0.68 -19.34
CA VAL A 189 23.22 1.62 -18.92
C VAL A 189 24.61 1.19 -19.38
N GLY A 190 24.72 0.05 -20.05
CA GLY A 190 25.99 -0.55 -20.47
C GLY A 190 26.75 -1.23 -19.33
N PRO A 191 27.78 -2.04 -19.66
CA PRO A 191 28.65 -2.71 -18.70
C PRO A 191 29.62 -1.68 -18.11
N SER A 192 29.18 -0.90 -17.14
CA SER A 192 29.95 0.21 -16.59
C SER A 192 30.13 0.10 -15.09
N GLY A 193 31.16 0.74 -14.55
CA GLY A 193 31.40 0.87 -13.10
C GLY A 193 30.30 1.64 -12.35
N ILE A 194 29.27 2.12 -13.05
CA ILE A 194 28.11 2.82 -12.47
C ILE A 194 26.95 1.88 -12.13
N LEU A 195 26.99 0.61 -12.52
CA LEU A 195 25.88 -0.34 -12.37
C LEU A 195 25.41 -0.44 -10.90
N GLU A 196 26.35 -0.53 -9.97
CA GLU A 196 26.01 -0.60 -8.54
C GLU A 196 25.37 0.71 -8.03
N LYS A 197 25.76 1.85 -8.56
CA LYS A 197 25.13 3.14 -8.25
C LYS A 197 23.71 3.21 -8.81
N VAL A 198 23.48 2.70 -10.02
CA VAL A 198 22.15 2.56 -10.63
C VAL A 198 21.24 1.67 -9.78
N LYS A 199 21.73 0.49 -9.37
CA LYS A 199 21.01 -0.42 -8.47
C LYS A 199 20.66 0.26 -7.14
N GLY A 200 21.60 1.01 -6.57
CA GLY A 200 21.38 1.76 -5.32
C GLY A 200 20.26 2.81 -5.45
N TYR A 201 20.19 3.53 -6.56
CA TYR A 201 19.09 4.47 -6.83
C TYR A 201 17.75 3.75 -7.00
N LEU A 202 17.70 2.61 -7.69
CA LEU A 202 16.47 1.84 -7.87
C LEU A 202 16.01 1.18 -6.56
N GLU A 203 16.92 0.71 -5.73
CA GLU A 203 16.59 0.25 -4.37
C GLU A 203 16.05 1.39 -3.52
N CYS A 204 16.69 2.56 -3.55
CA CYS A 204 16.22 3.76 -2.85
C CYS A 204 14.80 4.15 -3.33
N PHE A 205 14.54 4.08 -4.63
CA PHE A 205 13.21 4.30 -5.20
C PHE A 205 12.14 3.38 -4.59
N ARG A 206 12.43 2.09 -4.39
CA ARG A 206 11.49 1.17 -3.72
C ARG A 206 11.14 1.65 -2.30
N TYR A 207 12.12 2.15 -1.54
CA TYR A 207 11.85 2.71 -0.21
C TYR A 207 11.06 4.03 -0.30
N VAL A 208 11.30 4.85 -1.33
CA VAL A 208 10.52 6.08 -1.58
C VAL A 208 9.04 5.75 -1.88
N LEU A 209 8.74 4.66 -2.56
CA LEU A 209 7.36 4.18 -2.71
C LEU A 209 6.82 3.64 -1.37
N ALA A 210 7.63 2.91 -0.62
CA ALA A 210 7.23 2.25 0.62
C ALA A 210 6.91 3.23 1.76
N ILE A 211 7.49 4.44 1.78
CA ILE A 211 7.11 5.46 2.78
C ILE A 211 5.66 5.93 2.65
N TYR A 212 4.98 5.64 1.52
CA TYR A 212 3.57 5.95 1.27
C TYR A 212 2.63 4.76 1.49
N THR A 213 3.10 3.66 2.04
CA THR A 213 2.27 2.50 2.38
C THR A 213 1.12 2.94 3.28
N SER A 214 -0.12 2.69 2.85
CA SER A 214 -1.34 3.26 3.43
C SER A 214 -1.52 2.96 4.92
N CYS A 215 -1.13 1.78 5.39
CA CYS A 215 -1.21 1.39 6.81
C CYS A 215 -0.44 2.34 7.73
N GLY A 216 0.68 2.91 7.29
CA GLY A 216 1.48 3.85 8.07
C GLY A 216 0.76 5.13 8.46
N TRP A 217 -0.35 5.45 7.79
CA TRP A 217 -1.15 6.65 7.97
C TRP A 217 -2.53 6.35 8.57
N PHE A 218 -2.94 5.09 8.57
CA PHE A 218 -4.31 4.66 8.85
C PHE A 218 -4.67 4.77 10.34
N PHE A 219 -3.76 4.36 11.23
CA PHE A 219 -4.00 4.25 12.67
C PHE A 219 -3.92 5.58 13.42
N ASP A 220 -3.98 5.54 14.74
CA ASP A 220 -4.37 6.68 15.56
C ASP A 220 -3.21 7.54 16.00
N ASP A 221 -1.96 7.03 15.95
CA ASP A 221 -0.78 7.75 16.42
C ASP A 221 0.46 7.45 15.60
N VAL A 222 1.34 8.44 15.47
CA VAL A 222 2.63 8.33 14.79
C VAL A 222 3.57 7.31 15.46
N SER A 223 3.34 6.98 16.72
CA SER A 223 4.08 5.96 17.46
C SER A 223 3.59 4.53 17.25
N GLY A 224 2.53 4.34 16.45
CA GLY A 224 2.02 3.02 16.08
C GLY A 224 3.05 2.19 15.32
N THR A 225 2.86 0.88 15.31
CA THR A 225 3.77 -0.05 14.62
C THR A 225 3.89 0.27 13.14
N GLU A 226 2.78 0.56 12.50
CA GLU A 226 2.68 0.82 11.06
C GLU A 226 3.36 2.14 10.68
N SER A 227 3.17 3.20 11.49
CA SER A 227 3.86 4.48 11.29
C SER A 227 5.36 4.35 11.52
N LYS A 228 5.81 3.53 12.48
CA LYS A 228 7.23 3.21 12.67
C LYS A 228 7.84 2.51 11.47
N ILE A 229 7.08 1.66 10.76
CA ILE A 229 7.55 0.99 9.54
C ILE A 229 7.86 2.02 8.45
N ILE A 230 6.97 2.96 8.18
CA ILE A 230 7.23 4.00 7.16
C ILE A 230 8.36 4.94 7.57
N ILE A 231 8.50 5.27 8.88
CA ILE A 231 9.63 6.05 9.39
C ILE A 231 10.95 5.26 9.22
N ARG A 232 10.94 3.94 9.41
CA ARG A 232 12.12 3.09 9.15
C ARG A 232 12.48 3.06 7.67
N PHE A 233 11.50 3.01 6.78
CA PHE A 233 11.75 3.13 5.34
C PHE A 233 12.33 4.49 4.98
N SER A 234 11.82 5.59 5.56
CA SER A 234 12.41 6.91 5.34
C SER A 234 13.87 7.00 5.81
N LYS A 235 14.24 6.32 6.90
CA LYS A 235 15.64 6.23 7.36
C LYS A 235 16.52 5.49 6.34
N LYS A 236 15.98 4.46 5.67
CA LYS A 236 16.68 3.80 4.56
C LYS A 236 16.85 4.73 3.36
N VAL A 237 15.82 5.51 3.00
CA VAL A 237 15.93 6.51 1.92
C VAL A 237 17.04 7.52 2.23
N VAL A 238 17.04 8.10 3.43
CA VAL A 238 18.07 9.07 3.85
C VAL A 238 19.46 8.47 3.73
N LYS A 239 19.67 7.30 4.36
CA LYS A 239 20.98 6.62 4.35
C LYS A 239 21.47 6.33 2.93
N ASN A 240 20.63 5.68 2.12
CA ASN A 240 21.00 5.32 0.75
C ASN A 240 21.30 6.56 -0.10
N LEU A 241 20.52 7.63 0.07
CA LEU A 241 20.69 8.84 -0.71
C LEU A 241 21.98 9.60 -0.30
N GLU A 242 22.32 9.65 0.98
CA GLU A 242 23.59 10.20 1.46
C GLU A 242 24.79 9.41 0.95
N GLU A 243 24.72 8.06 0.95
CA GLU A 243 25.76 7.19 0.40
C GLU A 243 25.93 7.36 -1.12
N LEU A 244 24.84 7.52 -1.87
CA LEU A 244 24.86 7.67 -3.32
C LEU A 244 25.37 9.04 -3.79
N THR A 245 25.09 10.08 -3.01
CA THR A 245 25.30 11.48 -3.43
C THR A 245 26.41 12.19 -2.70
N GLY A 246 26.75 11.77 -1.47
CA GLY A 246 27.66 12.47 -0.56
C GLY A 246 27.05 13.69 0.13
N TYR A 247 25.75 14.00 -0.12
CA TYR A 247 25.07 15.13 0.53
C TYR A 247 24.43 14.68 1.85
N HIS A 248 24.54 15.54 2.87
CA HIS A 248 23.90 15.31 4.17
C HIS A 248 22.50 15.92 4.19
N ILE A 249 21.47 15.07 4.24
CA ILE A 249 20.05 15.46 4.22
C ILE A 249 19.32 15.12 5.51
N GLU A 250 19.91 14.27 6.38
CA GLU A 250 19.27 13.76 7.58
C GLU A 250 18.78 14.86 8.51
N GLU A 251 19.61 15.88 8.79
CA GLU A 251 19.22 16.96 9.70
C GLU A 251 18.04 17.77 9.16
N GLY A 252 18.02 18.04 7.86
CA GLY A 252 16.90 18.70 7.19
C GLY A 252 15.62 17.91 7.29
N PHE A 253 15.70 16.57 7.22
CA PHE A 253 14.55 15.66 7.39
C PHE A 253 14.09 15.61 8.85
N LEU A 254 15.01 15.47 9.80
CA LEU A 254 14.73 15.45 11.24
C LEU A 254 14.00 16.71 11.72
N ASN A 255 14.38 17.87 11.19
CA ASN A 255 13.73 19.13 11.53
C ASN A 255 12.26 19.16 11.09
N ARG A 256 11.91 18.52 9.99
CA ARG A 256 10.51 18.35 9.52
C ARG A 256 9.74 17.35 10.36
N LEU A 257 10.36 16.22 10.69
CA LEU A 257 9.74 15.18 11.54
C LEU A 257 9.38 15.70 12.95
N ALA A 258 10.09 16.73 13.45
CA ALA A 258 9.83 17.31 14.77
C ALA A 258 8.40 17.86 14.94
N SER A 259 7.76 18.28 13.85
CA SER A 259 6.40 18.81 13.85
C SER A 259 5.33 17.72 13.94
N SER A 260 5.65 16.47 13.62
CA SER A 260 4.73 15.34 13.69
C SER A 260 4.72 14.76 15.11
N ARG A 261 3.85 15.30 15.97
CA ARG A 261 3.83 14.97 17.40
C ARG A 261 2.90 13.81 17.72
N SER A 262 3.37 12.89 18.57
CA SER A 262 2.56 11.83 19.16
C SER A 262 1.51 12.40 20.14
N ASN A 263 0.38 11.72 20.25
CA ASN A 263 -0.59 11.94 21.33
C ASN A 263 -0.02 11.50 22.70
N ILE A 264 1.03 10.70 22.72
CA ILE A 264 1.72 10.21 23.91
C ILE A 264 2.92 11.13 24.17
N LEU A 265 2.82 11.97 25.20
CA LEU A 265 3.79 13.04 25.49
C LEU A 265 5.23 12.52 25.65
N GLU A 266 5.41 11.36 26.30
CA GLU A 266 6.70 10.74 26.57
C GLU A 266 7.44 10.27 25.32
N ILE A 267 6.70 10.08 24.25
CA ILE A 267 7.26 9.67 22.95
C ILE A 267 7.83 10.89 22.21
N GLY A 268 7.14 12.03 22.33
CA GLY A 268 7.55 13.27 21.70
C GLY A 268 7.04 13.39 20.26
N SER A 269 7.90 13.22 19.25
CA SER A 269 7.55 13.36 17.84
C SER A 269 8.14 12.24 16.97
N ALA A 270 7.82 12.28 15.67
CA ALA A 270 8.41 11.39 14.68
C ALA A 270 9.94 11.48 14.63
N ARG A 271 10.54 12.63 14.99
CA ARG A 271 12.00 12.79 15.11
C ARG A 271 12.59 11.89 16.19
N GLU A 272 11.99 11.86 17.38
CA GLU A 272 12.44 11.02 18.49
C GLU A 272 12.24 9.53 18.16
N ILE A 273 11.17 9.19 17.45
CA ILE A 273 10.94 7.84 16.94
C ILE A 273 12.02 7.46 15.93
N TYR A 274 12.30 8.30 14.94
CA TYR A 274 13.33 8.06 13.92
C TYR A 274 14.71 7.79 14.53
N ARG A 275 15.10 8.59 15.57
CA ARG A 275 16.38 8.42 16.25
C ARG A 275 16.52 7.09 17.00
N LYS A 276 15.41 6.52 17.45
CA LYS A 276 15.37 5.23 18.18
C LYS A 276 15.29 4.00 17.26
N LEU A 277 14.96 4.17 15.99
CA LEU A 277 14.88 3.12 14.97
C LEU A 277 16.23 2.85 14.32
#